data_e28faf9a1729d6d68ae2dfa633d80ac6
#
_entry.id   e28faf9a1729d6d68ae2dfa633d80ac6
#
_cell.length_a   1.000
_cell.length_b   1.000
_cell.length_c   1.000
_cell.angle_alpha   90.00
_cell.angle_beta   90.00
_cell.angle_gamma   90.00
#
_symmetry.space_group_name_H-M   'P 1'
#
loop_
_entity.id
_entity.type
_entity.pdbx_description
1 polymer ?
#
loop_
_entity_poly.entity_id
_entity_poly.type
_entity_poly.pdbx_seq_one_letter_code
_entity_poly.pdbx_strand_id
1 'polypeptide(L)'
;MMEQCKEKLNIAMFGQKRIPSREGGVEIVVEELCSRMVAQGYNVTCYNRGGHHVSGSEYDSKRLKEYKGIRLKTVPTIEKKGLAAVSSSFFAALCCAFGRYDIVHIHAEGPAFFAWLPKLFGKKVIVTIHGLDWQREKWKSGFGSKFIHHGEKNAVKYADEIIVLSKGVQDYFEKEYGRKTVFIPNGVNRPKIQEAE
;
A
#
# COMPACT_ATOMS: atom_id res chain seq x y z
N MET A 1 32.80 19.90 8.25
CA MET A 1 31.95 19.30 7.18
C MET A 1 30.56 19.21 7.79
N MET A 2 29.66 20.16 7.44
CA MET A 2 28.30 20.20 8.02
C MET A 2 27.49 19.05 7.40
N GLU A 3 27.14 18.05 8.23
CA GLU A 3 26.10 17.07 7.88
C GLU A 3 24.81 17.84 7.63
N GLN A 4 24.38 17.89 6.37
CA GLN A 4 23.05 18.40 6.04
C GLN A 4 22.04 17.48 6.75
N CYS A 5 21.38 18.03 7.77
CA CYS A 5 20.24 17.39 8.42
C CYS A 5 19.18 17.17 7.34
N LYS A 6 19.15 15.98 6.70
CA LYS A 6 18.09 15.61 5.77
C LYS A 6 16.79 15.65 6.54
N GLU A 7 15.89 16.56 6.20
CA GLU A 7 14.54 16.57 6.74
C GLU A 7 13.93 15.17 6.61
N LYS A 8 13.50 14.61 7.74
CA LYS A 8 12.92 13.27 7.78
C LYS A 8 11.54 13.32 7.13
N LEU A 9 11.40 12.71 5.96
CA LEU A 9 10.10 12.63 5.29
C LEU A 9 9.09 11.83 6.11
N ASN A 10 7.87 12.33 6.14
CA ASN A 10 6.71 11.68 6.75
C ASN A 10 5.93 10.94 5.65
N ILE A 11 5.90 9.62 5.74
CA ILE A 11 5.32 8.74 4.71
C ILE A 11 4.09 8.06 5.30
N ALA A 12 2.95 8.17 4.60
CA ALA A 12 1.76 7.39 4.90
C ALA A 12 1.64 6.21 3.93
N MET A 13 1.25 5.05 4.45
CA MET A 13 1.01 3.83 3.67
C MET A 13 -0.41 3.34 3.88
N PHE A 14 -1.10 2.96 2.81
CA PHE A 14 -2.38 2.24 2.89
C PHE A 14 -2.63 1.37 1.66
N GLY A 15 -3.64 0.51 1.73
CA GLY A 15 -4.02 -0.42 0.68
C GLY A 15 -3.83 -1.90 1.07
N GLN A 16 -2.86 -2.19 1.95
CA GLN A 16 -2.77 -3.46 2.64
C GLN A 16 -3.95 -3.65 3.61
N LYS A 17 -4.23 -4.90 3.99
CA LYS A 17 -5.26 -5.15 5.01
C LYS A 17 -4.77 -4.65 6.37
N ARG A 18 -3.71 -5.23 6.90
CA ARG A 18 -3.15 -4.89 8.22
C ARG A 18 -1.69 -5.36 8.31
N ILE A 19 -0.89 -4.63 9.03
CA ILE A 19 0.44 -5.07 9.49
C ILE A 19 0.51 -4.96 11.03
N PRO A 20 1.18 -5.89 11.72
CA PRO A 20 1.74 -7.13 11.18
C PRO A 20 0.67 -8.12 10.71
N SER A 21 1.01 -8.94 9.73
CA SER A 21 0.16 -10.02 9.24
C SER A 21 0.99 -11.05 8.48
N ARG A 22 0.47 -12.30 8.44
CA ARG A 22 1.04 -13.38 7.61
C ARG A 22 0.02 -13.91 6.59
N GLU A 23 -1.13 -13.24 6.47
CA GLU A 23 -2.28 -13.66 5.65
C GLU A 23 -2.18 -13.27 4.18
N GLY A 24 -1.19 -12.48 3.78
CA GLY A 24 -1.06 -12.05 2.38
C GLY A 24 0.31 -11.54 1.99
N GLY A 25 0.64 -11.68 0.71
CA GLY A 25 1.92 -11.23 0.16
C GLY A 25 2.09 -9.72 0.21
N VAL A 26 1.02 -8.96 0.00
CA VAL A 26 1.04 -7.48 0.04
C VAL A 26 1.40 -7.00 1.44
N GLU A 27 0.83 -7.61 2.48
CA GLU A 27 1.08 -7.28 3.88
C GLU A 27 2.56 -7.48 4.24
N ILE A 28 3.15 -8.59 3.79
CA ILE A 28 4.58 -8.90 4.00
C ILE A 28 5.46 -7.87 3.27
N VAL A 29 5.15 -7.55 2.04
CA VAL A 29 5.90 -6.54 1.26
C VAL A 29 5.84 -5.18 1.93
N VAL A 30 4.65 -4.74 2.36
CA VAL A 30 4.46 -3.45 3.04
C VAL A 30 5.22 -3.43 4.38
N GLU A 31 5.14 -4.49 5.19
CA GLU A 31 5.86 -4.59 6.46
C GLU A 31 7.37 -4.46 6.24
N GLU A 32 7.93 -5.23 5.29
CA GLU A 32 9.36 -5.24 5.00
C GLU A 32 9.83 -3.88 4.42
N LEU A 33 9.06 -3.27 3.56
CA LEU A 33 9.37 -1.95 3.00
C LEU A 33 9.36 -0.88 4.10
N CYS A 34 8.30 -0.83 4.90
CA CYS A 34 8.16 0.16 5.97
C CYS A 34 9.25 0.03 7.03
N SER A 35 9.59 -1.19 7.45
CA SER A 35 10.64 -1.40 8.46
C SER A 35 12.01 -0.95 7.95
N ARG A 36 12.31 -1.15 6.66
CA ARG A 36 13.55 -0.63 6.05
C ARG A 36 13.55 0.88 5.92
N MET A 37 12.42 1.49 5.59
CA MET A 37 12.29 2.95 5.56
C MET A 37 12.51 3.56 6.95
N VAL A 38 11.94 2.95 8.00
CA VAL A 38 12.18 3.37 9.39
C VAL A 38 13.65 3.25 9.75
N ALA A 39 14.30 2.15 9.37
CA ALA A 39 15.75 1.96 9.61
C ALA A 39 16.62 3.00 8.89
N GLN A 40 16.14 3.56 7.78
CA GLN A 40 16.76 4.68 7.05
C GLN A 40 16.41 6.06 7.63
N GLY A 41 15.62 6.11 8.70
CA GLY A 41 15.28 7.34 9.42
C GLY A 41 14.01 8.03 8.96
N TYR A 42 13.20 7.46 8.06
CA TYR A 42 11.91 8.02 7.67
C TYR A 42 10.84 7.79 8.75
N ASN A 43 9.90 8.72 8.87
CA ASN A 43 8.72 8.57 9.71
C ASN A 43 7.61 7.86 8.91
N VAL A 44 7.33 6.61 9.23
CA VAL A 44 6.34 5.81 8.49
C VAL A 44 5.09 5.59 9.34
N THR A 45 3.92 5.87 8.75
CA THR A 45 2.61 5.57 9.32
C THR A 45 1.85 4.66 8.38
N CYS A 46 1.42 3.48 8.86
CA CYS A 46 0.55 2.58 8.12
C CYS A 46 -0.89 2.67 8.62
N TYR A 47 -1.82 2.78 7.68
CA TYR A 47 -3.25 2.75 7.93
C TYR A 47 -3.78 1.32 7.73
N ASN A 48 -4.16 0.70 8.83
CA ASN A 48 -4.64 -0.67 8.89
C ASN A 48 -6.17 -0.73 8.78
N ARG A 49 -6.67 -1.73 8.09
CA ARG A 49 -8.09 -2.06 8.06
C ARG A 49 -8.55 -2.48 9.46
N GLY A 50 -9.69 -1.98 9.92
CA GLY A 50 -10.40 -2.47 11.09
C GLY A 50 -11.04 -3.84 10.84
N GLY A 51 -11.70 -4.38 11.87
CA GLY A 51 -12.45 -5.63 11.79
C GLY A 51 -11.72 -6.85 12.35
N HIS A 52 -12.44 -7.98 12.35
CA HIS A 52 -11.97 -9.27 12.86
C HIS A 52 -11.38 -10.13 11.73
N HIS A 53 -10.55 -11.11 12.07
CA HIS A 53 -9.93 -12.07 11.13
C HIS A 53 -9.19 -11.41 9.95
N VAL A 54 -8.48 -10.31 10.20
CA VAL A 54 -7.79 -9.53 9.17
C VAL A 54 -6.30 -9.86 9.08
N SER A 55 -5.69 -10.25 10.22
CA SER A 55 -4.23 -10.42 10.34
C SER A 55 -3.80 -11.84 10.67
N GLY A 56 -4.76 -12.77 10.84
CA GLY A 56 -4.52 -14.08 11.44
C GLY A 56 -4.63 -14.07 12.97
N SER A 57 -4.85 -15.24 13.56
CA SER A 57 -5.14 -15.38 14.98
C SER A 57 -4.07 -14.79 15.92
N GLU A 58 -2.82 -14.79 15.50
CA GLU A 58 -1.70 -14.26 16.27
C GLU A 58 -1.76 -12.73 16.49
N TYR A 59 -2.28 -12.00 15.52
CA TYR A 59 -2.24 -10.52 15.49
C TYR A 59 -3.61 -9.87 15.61
N ASP A 60 -4.70 -10.58 15.38
CA ASP A 60 -6.06 -10.00 15.36
C ASP A 60 -6.50 -9.43 16.72
N SER A 61 -6.06 -10.05 17.82
CA SER A 61 -6.35 -9.61 19.18
C SER A 61 -5.52 -8.41 19.64
N LYS A 62 -4.42 -8.09 18.94
CA LYS A 62 -3.45 -7.08 19.33
C LYS A 62 -3.75 -5.75 18.61
N ARG A 63 -4.28 -4.76 19.33
CA ARG A 63 -4.39 -3.38 18.84
C ARG A 63 -3.06 -2.63 19.00
N LEU A 64 -2.07 -2.97 18.18
CA LEU A 64 -0.78 -2.35 18.21
C LEU A 64 -0.86 -0.91 17.68
N LYS A 65 -0.24 0.03 18.40
CA LYS A 65 -0.07 1.43 17.94
C LYS A 65 1.24 1.62 17.18
N GLU A 66 2.18 0.70 17.38
CA GLU A 66 3.49 0.70 16.75
C GLU A 66 3.98 -0.74 16.54
N TYR A 67 4.73 -0.97 15.48
CA TYR A 67 5.38 -2.24 15.18
C TYR A 67 6.66 -1.98 14.38
N LYS A 68 7.82 -2.45 14.87
CA LYS A 68 9.13 -2.23 14.24
C LYS A 68 9.41 -0.74 13.92
N GLY A 69 9.01 0.18 14.80
CA GLY A 69 9.14 1.62 14.59
C GLY A 69 8.13 2.22 13.60
N ILE A 70 7.25 1.42 13.02
CA ILE A 70 6.17 1.85 12.13
C ILE A 70 4.98 2.27 12.98
N ARG A 71 4.52 3.50 12.85
CA ARG A 71 3.28 3.95 13.51
C ARG A 71 2.07 3.30 12.83
N LEU A 72 1.19 2.68 13.63
CA LEU A 72 0.00 2.00 13.14
C LEU A 72 -1.26 2.77 13.52
N LYS A 73 -2.12 3.01 12.53
CA LYS A 73 -3.44 3.60 12.72
C LYS A 73 -4.51 2.71 12.11
N THR A 74 -5.53 2.38 12.87
CA THR A 74 -6.67 1.61 12.35
C THR A 74 -7.75 2.57 11.89
N VAL A 75 -8.26 2.38 10.68
CA VAL A 75 -9.35 3.19 10.11
C VAL A 75 -10.70 2.49 10.24
N PRO A 76 -11.80 3.26 10.29
CA PRO A 76 -13.15 2.69 10.23
C PRO A 76 -13.32 1.77 9.03
N THR A 77 -14.00 0.64 9.24
CA THR A 77 -14.16 -0.38 8.20
C THR A 77 -15.55 -0.98 8.31
N ILE A 78 -16.28 -1.04 7.19
CA ILE A 78 -17.57 -1.71 7.10
C ILE A 78 -17.31 -3.18 6.81
N GLU A 79 -17.50 -4.06 7.79
CA GLU A 79 -17.20 -5.49 7.71
C GLU A 79 -18.20 -6.28 6.85
N LYS A 80 -18.43 -5.82 5.60
CA LYS A 80 -19.24 -6.53 4.61
C LYS A 80 -18.40 -6.89 3.40
N LYS A 81 -18.69 -8.04 2.76
CA LYS A 81 -17.99 -8.50 1.56
C LYS A 81 -17.97 -7.39 0.48
N GLY A 82 -16.77 -7.05 0.00
CA GLY A 82 -16.55 -5.98 -0.98
C GLY A 82 -16.47 -4.58 -0.38
N LEU A 83 -17.19 -4.25 0.68
CA LEU A 83 -17.18 -2.91 1.28
C LEU A 83 -16.00 -2.67 2.23
N ALA A 84 -15.45 -3.71 2.84
CA ALA A 84 -14.36 -3.57 3.80
C ALA A 84 -13.10 -2.95 3.17
N ALA A 85 -12.75 -3.33 1.95
CA ALA A 85 -11.62 -2.74 1.23
C ALA A 85 -11.91 -1.30 0.81
N VAL A 86 -13.10 -1.03 0.31
CA VAL A 86 -13.53 0.30 -0.18
C VAL A 86 -13.57 1.30 0.98
N SER A 87 -14.30 0.97 2.07
CA SER A 87 -14.45 1.87 3.21
C SER A 87 -13.13 2.15 3.91
N SER A 88 -12.31 1.11 4.17
CA SER A 88 -11.00 1.32 4.79
C SER A 88 -10.07 2.17 3.92
N SER A 89 -10.06 1.97 2.61
CA SER A 89 -9.24 2.78 1.69
C SER A 89 -9.72 4.22 1.63
N PHE A 90 -11.03 4.46 1.63
CA PHE A 90 -11.59 5.81 1.68
C PHE A 90 -11.17 6.56 2.94
N PHE A 91 -11.38 5.97 4.12
CA PHE A 91 -11.01 6.61 5.39
C PHE A 91 -9.49 6.79 5.52
N ALA A 92 -8.68 5.85 5.02
CA ALA A 92 -7.24 6.00 4.99
C ALA A 92 -6.81 7.16 4.08
N ALA A 93 -7.37 7.26 2.87
CA ALA A 93 -7.09 8.36 1.95
C ALA A 93 -7.49 9.72 2.54
N LEU A 94 -8.64 9.79 3.23
CA LEU A 94 -9.08 10.99 3.94
C LEU A 94 -8.10 11.39 5.04
N CYS A 95 -7.68 10.44 5.88
CA CYS A 95 -6.66 10.68 6.89
C CYS A 95 -5.32 11.12 6.29
N CYS A 96 -4.93 10.57 5.15
CA CYS A 96 -3.72 10.97 4.45
C CYS A 96 -3.83 12.38 3.86
N ALA A 97 -4.98 12.75 3.33
CA ALA A 97 -5.22 14.08 2.75
C ALA A 97 -5.04 15.19 3.79
N PHE A 98 -5.62 15.03 4.97
CA PHE A 98 -5.54 16.02 6.06
C PHE A 98 -4.34 15.84 7.00
N GLY A 99 -3.62 14.71 6.88
CA GLY A 99 -2.44 14.43 7.70
C GLY A 99 -1.21 15.22 7.27
N ARG A 100 -0.23 15.33 8.17
CA ARG A 100 1.08 15.96 7.88
C ARG A 100 2.01 14.94 7.25
N TYR A 101 1.76 14.58 5.98
CA TYR A 101 2.57 13.66 5.21
C TYR A 101 3.14 14.34 3.98
N ASP A 102 4.38 14.01 3.65
CA ASP A 102 5.06 14.46 2.44
C ASP A 102 4.72 13.53 1.28
N ILE A 103 4.65 12.22 1.58
CA ILE A 103 4.36 11.17 0.60
C ILE A 103 3.22 10.29 1.11
N VAL A 104 2.30 9.96 0.21
CA VAL A 104 1.26 8.96 0.41
C VAL A 104 1.50 7.81 -0.57
N HIS A 105 1.86 6.64 -0.04
CA HIS A 105 2.12 5.46 -0.83
C HIS A 105 0.94 4.48 -0.71
N ILE A 106 0.30 4.21 -1.84
CA ILE A 106 -0.91 3.40 -1.96
C ILE A 106 -0.53 2.05 -2.57
N HIS A 107 -1.00 0.96 -1.98
CA HIS A 107 -0.76 -0.39 -2.47
C HIS A 107 -2.02 -1.00 -3.07
N ALA A 108 -1.90 -1.53 -4.28
CA ALA A 108 -2.94 -2.15 -5.12
C ALA A 108 -3.90 -1.18 -5.83
N GLU A 109 -4.49 -1.68 -6.92
CA GLU A 109 -5.37 -0.93 -7.81
C GLU A 109 -6.67 -0.46 -7.13
N GLY A 110 -7.31 -1.35 -6.35
CA GLY A 110 -8.56 -1.00 -5.67
C GLY A 110 -8.43 0.23 -4.75
N PRO A 111 -7.50 0.25 -3.79
CA PRO A 111 -7.22 1.42 -2.97
C PRO A 111 -6.81 2.67 -3.76
N ALA A 112 -6.13 2.51 -4.90
CA ALA A 112 -5.74 3.61 -5.78
C ALA A 112 -6.94 4.36 -6.40
N PHE A 113 -8.17 3.80 -6.31
CA PHE A 113 -9.39 4.54 -6.64
C PHE A 113 -9.46 5.89 -5.90
N PHE A 114 -8.93 5.99 -4.71
CA PHE A 114 -8.92 7.20 -3.88
C PHE A 114 -7.63 8.01 -3.99
N ALA A 115 -6.74 7.73 -4.94
CA ALA A 115 -5.47 8.45 -5.12
C ALA A 115 -5.64 9.97 -5.36
N TRP A 116 -6.76 10.36 -5.97
CA TRP A 116 -7.12 11.77 -6.21
C TRP A 116 -7.25 12.58 -4.93
N LEU A 117 -7.67 11.94 -3.82
CA LEU A 117 -7.96 12.67 -2.58
C LEU A 117 -6.70 13.24 -1.92
N PRO A 118 -5.65 12.47 -1.56
CA PRO A 118 -4.41 13.06 -1.07
C PRO A 118 -3.74 13.95 -2.10
N LYS A 119 -3.88 13.66 -3.41
CA LYS A 119 -3.34 14.50 -4.48
C LYS A 119 -3.95 15.90 -4.49
N LEU A 120 -5.26 16.00 -4.30
CA LEU A 120 -5.99 17.28 -4.22
C LEU A 120 -5.47 18.18 -3.06
N PHE A 121 -4.99 17.57 -1.99
CA PHE A 121 -4.40 18.25 -0.83
C PHE A 121 -2.87 18.42 -0.93
N GLY A 122 -2.32 18.35 -2.15
CA GLY A 122 -0.91 18.65 -2.43
C GLY A 122 0.08 17.58 -2.00
N LYS A 123 -0.39 16.36 -1.66
CA LYS A 123 0.52 15.26 -1.29
C LYS A 123 1.19 14.67 -2.52
N LYS A 124 2.44 14.22 -2.37
CA LYS A 124 3.08 13.34 -3.34
C LYS A 124 2.46 11.95 -3.24
N VAL A 125 1.92 11.43 -4.34
CA VAL A 125 1.22 10.15 -4.37
C VAL A 125 2.03 9.14 -5.17
N ILE A 126 2.36 8.03 -4.53
CA ILE A 126 2.99 6.86 -5.16
C ILE A 126 2.00 5.70 -5.11
N VAL A 127 1.88 4.94 -6.19
CA VAL A 127 1.04 3.74 -6.24
C VAL A 127 1.89 2.54 -6.62
N THR A 128 1.84 1.46 -5.82
CA THR A 128 2.43 0.17 -6.20
C THR A 128 1.36 -0.79 -6.67
N ILE A 129 1.49 -1.25 -7.90
CA ILE A 129 0.64 -2.25 -8.54
C ILE A 129 1.27 -3.63 -8.33
N HIS A 130 0.60 -4.47 -7.51
CA HIS A 130 1.08 -5.82 -7.18
C HIS A 130 0.73 -6.88 -8.23
N GLY A 131 -0.01 -6.51 -9.25
CA GLY A 131 -0.48 -7.33 -10.36
C GLY A 131 -1.78 -6.76 -10.90
N LEU A 132 -2.22 -7.22 -12.06
CA LEU A 132 -3.50 -6.79 -12.65
C LEU A 132 -4.64 -7.56 -11.98
N ASP A 133 -5.13 -7.04 -10.85
CA ASP A 133 -6.12 -7.71 -10.01
C ASP A 133 -7.44 -7.96 -10.73
N TRP A 134 -7.85 -7.09 -11.65
CA TRP A 134 -9.07 -7.25 -12.43
C TRP A 134 -9.03 -8.46 -13.40
N GLN A 135 -7.84 -8.96 -13.75
CA GLN A 135 -7.66 -10.18 -14.56
C GLN A 135 -7.85 -11.47 -13.76
N ARG A 136 -7.84 -11.40 -12.42
CA ARG A 136 -8.01 -12.58 -11.57
C ARG A 136 -9.45 -13.08 -11.65
N GLU A 137 -9.64 -14.41 -11.68
CA GLU A 137 -10.96 -15.04 -11.83
C GLU A 137 -12.02 -14.54 -10.86
N LYS A 138 -11.65 -14.31 -9.60
CA LYS A 138 -12.57 -13.80 -8.58
C LYS A 138 -13.10 -12.39 -8.86
N TRP A 139 -12.49 -11.64 -9.79
CA TRP A 139 -12.82 -10.26 -10.13
C TRP A 139 -13.20 -10.07 -11.60
N LYS A 140 -13.34 -11.16 -12.39
CA LYS A 140 -13.63 -11.08 -13.84
C LYS A 140 -14.99 -10.45 -14.19
N SER A 141 -15.90 -10.34 -13.22
CA SER A 141 -17.24 -9.77 -13.49
C SER A 141 -17.79 -9.00 -12.28
N GLY A 142 -18.64 -8.02 -12.56
CA GLY A 142 -19.40 -7.30 -11.55
C GLY A 142 -18.80 -5.97 -11.10
N PHE A 143 -19.39 -5.42 -10.04
CA PHE A 143 -19.05 -4.09 -9.51
C PHE A 143 -17.59 -4.00 -9.03
N GLY A 144 -17.05 -5.08 -8.44
CA GLY A 144 -15.69 -5.14 -7.95
C GLY A 144 -14.64 -4.97 -9.06
N SER A 145 -14.84 -5.59 -10.22
CA SER A 145 -13.96 -5.45 -11.38
C SER A 145 -13.92 -4.01 -11.89
N LYS A 146 -15.10 -3.40 -12.03
CA LYS A 146 -15.22 -1.99 -12.47
C LYS A 146 -14.52 -1.05 -11.49
N PHE A 147 -14.68 -1.29 -10.19
CA PHE A 147 -14.03 -0.49 -9.14
C PHE A 147 -12.50 -0.58 -9.21
N ILE A 148 -11.96 -1.79 -9.35
CA ILE A 148 -10.51 -2.03 -9.47
C ILE A 148 -9.96 -1.34 -10.73
N HIS A 149 -10.63 -1.51 -11.87
CA HIS A 149 -10.21 -0.89 -13.13
C HIS A 149 -10.28 0.64 -13.10
N HIS A 150 -11.26 1.24 -12.40
CA HIS A 150 -11.27 2.68 -12.16
C HIS A 150 -10.13 3.11 -11.23
N GLY A 151 -9.76 2.27 -10.26
CA GLY A 151 -8.60 2.50 -9.40
C GLY A 151 -7.30 2.55 -10.20
N GLU A 152 -7.13 1.65 -11.17
CA GLU A 152 -6.00 1.67 -12.10
C GLU A 152 -5.94 2.97 -12.90
N LYS A 153 -7.08 3.40 -13.48
CA LYS A 153 -7.17 4.68 -14.20
C LYS A 153 -6.86 5.89 -13.31
N ASN A 154 -7.30 5.85 -12.06
CA ASN A 154 -7.00 6.89 -11.09
C ASN A 154 -5.52 6.89 -10.68
N ALA A 155 -4.88 5.72 -10.59
CA ALA A 155 -3.43 5.64 -10.40
C ALA A 155 -2.70 6.33 -11.57
N VAL A 156 -3.07 6.01 -12.81
CA VAL A 156 -2.49 6.64 -14.01
C VAL A 156 -2.64 8.16 -14.00
N LYS A 157 -3.81 8.65 -13.58
CA LYS A 157 -4.16 10.08 -13.64
C LYS A 157 -3.56 10.89 -12.48
N TYR A 158 -3.52 10.35 -11.29
CA TYR A 158 -3.26 11.11 -10.06
C TYR A 158 -1.95 10.76 -9.35
N ALA A 159 -1.37 9.58 -9.61
CA ALA A 159 -0.09 9.25 -9.01
C ALA A 159 1.05 10.06 -9.64
N ASP A 160 1.97 10.54 -8.81
CA ASP A 160 3.23 11.10 -9.27
C ASP A 160 4.10 10.01 -9.86
N GLU A 161 4.18 8.86 -9.16
CA GLU A 161 4.91 7.67 -9.61
C GLU A 161 4.06 6.40 -9.45
N ILE A 162 4.22 5.48 -10.40
CA ILE A 162 3.63 4.15 -10.34
C ILE A 162 4.77 3.13 -10.32
N ILE A 163 4.77 2.29 -9.29
CA ILE A 163 5.71 1.18 -9.15
C ILE A 163 5.02 -0.11 -9.59
N VAL A 164 5.69 -0.90 -10.41
CA VAL A 164 5.22 -2.20 -10.89
C VAL A 164 6.24 -3.29 -10.56
N LEU A 165 5.77 -4.51 -10.31
CA LEU A 165 6.58 -5.62 -9.83
C LEU A 165 7.04 -6.57 -10.95
N SER A 166 6.56 -6.39 -12.17
CA SER A 166 6.94 -7.20 -13.32
C SER A 166 7.05 -6.38 -14.60
N LYS A 167 7.89 -6.85 -15.52
CA LYS A 167 8.05 -6.23 -16.83
C LYS A 167 6.75 -6.27 -17.64
N GLY A 168 6.01 -7.39 -17.59
CA GLY A 168 4.74 -7.49 -18.31
C GLY A 168 3.70 -6.46 -17.86
N VAL A 169 3.66 -6.10 -16.56
CA VAL A 169 2.80 -5.01 -16.06
C VAL A 169 3.35 -3.65 -16.50
N GLN A 170 4.66 -3.47 -16.57
CA GLN A 170 5.29 -2.26 -17.09
C GLN A 170 4.88 -2.01 -18.55
N ASP A 171 5.04 -3.04 -19.40
CA ASP A 171 4.69 -2.99 -20.82
C ASP A 171 3.19 -2.73 -21.03
N TYR A 172 2.35 -3.32 -20.16
CA TYR A 172 0.90 -3.09 -20.16
C TYR A 172 0.56 -1.61 -19.92
N PHE A 173 1.13 -0.98 -18.87
CA PHE A 173 0.85 0.43 -18.57
C PHE A 173 1.34 1.37 -19.67
N GLU A 174 2.47 1.07 -20.29
CA GLU A 174 3.00 1.86 -21.41
C GLU A 174 2.11 1.72 -22.64
N LYS A 175 1.70 0.48 -23.00
CA LYS A 175 0.87 0.21 -24.17
C LYS A 175 -0.56 0.73 -24.02
N GLU A 176 -1.19 0.51 -22.87
CA GLU A 176 -2.60 0.82 -22.65
C GLU A 176 -2.83 2.30 -22.33
N TYR A 177 -1.90 2.93 -21.58
CA TYR A 177 -2.08 4.28 -21.06
C TYR A 177 -1.01 5.27 -21.51
N GLY A 178 0.03 4.85 -22.21
CA GLY A 178 1.21 5.67 -22.49
C GLY A 178 1.94 6.12 -21.21
N ARG A 179 1.71 5.42 -20.09
CA ARG A 179 2.22 5.79 -18.77
C ARG A 179 3.51 5.04 -18.45
N LYS A 180 4.61 5.78 -18.35
CA LYS A 180 5.86 5.23 -17.83
C LYS A 180 5.72 4.86 -16.37
N THR A 181 6.26 3.71 -15.99
CA THR A 181 6.22 3.18 -14.62
C THR A 181 7.62 2.77 -14.17
N VAL A 182 7.84 2.69 -12.87
CA VAL A 182 9.11 2.27 -12.28
C VAL A 182 9.05 0.78 -11.97
N PHE A 183 9.91 -0.01 -12.58
CA PHE A 183 9.99 -1.44 -12.30
C PHE A 183 10.86 -1.70 -11.06
N ILE A 184 10.24 -2.16 -9.97
CA ILE A 184 10.91 -2.57 -8.74
C ILE A 184 10.34 -3.92 -8.33
N PRO A 185 11.02 -5.04 -8.59
CA PRO A 185 10.53 -6.37 -8.22
C PRO A 185 10.54 -6.56 -6.70
N ASN A 186 9.69 -7.46 -6.21
CA ASN A 186 9.73 -7.86 -4.81
C ASN A 186 11.08 -8.51 -4.48
N GLY A 187 11.66 -8.09 -3.36
CA GLY A 187 12.83 -8.73 -2.79
C GLY A 187 12.47 -10.01 -2.03
N VAL A 188 13.48 -10.83 -1.82
CA VAL A 188 13.42 -12.00 -0.91
C VAL A 188 14.48 -11.84 0.18
N ASN A 189 14.15 -12.25 1.39
CA ASN A 189 15.14 -12.31 2.45
C ASN A 189 16.10 -13.48 2.17
N ARG A 190 17.40 -13.25 2.38
CA ARG A 190 18.36 -14.36 2.31
C ARG A 190 17.99 -15.40 3.37
N PRO A 191 17.87 -16.69 3.00
CA PRO A 191 17.64 -17.72 4.01
C PRO A 191 18.79 -17.73 5.00
N LYS A 192 18.49 -17.87 6.28
CA LYS A 192 19.53 -18.17 7.28
C LYS A 192 19.98 -19.59 7.04
N ILE A 193 21.26 -19.77 6.75
CA ILE A 193 21.89 -21.09 6.68
C ILE A 193 21.82 -21.63 8.11
N GLN A 194 21.04 -22.67 8.34
CA GLN A 194 21.13 -23.47 9.56
C GLN A 194 22.28 -24.46 9.31
N GLU A 195 23.35 -24.36 10.09
CA GLU A 195 24.34 -25.43 10.14
C GLU A 195 23.61 -26.68 10.63
N ALA A 196 23.68 -27.75 9.84
CA ALA A 196 23.16 -29.05 10.24
C ALA A 196 23.99 -29.52 11.43
N GLU A 197 23.33 -29.82 12.57
CA GLU A 197 23.94 -30.51 13.70
C GLU A 197 24.32 -31.95 13.34
#